data_1b7c66c108637febb92db68bf1a4979d
#
_entry.id   1b7c66c108637febb92db68bf1a4979d
#
_cell.length_a   1.000
_cell.length_b   1.000
_cell.length_c   1.000
_cell.angle_alpha   90.00
_cell.angle_beta   90.00
_cell.angle_gamma   90.00
#
_symmetry.space_group_name_H-M   'P 1'
#
loop_
_entity.id
_entity.type
_entity.pdbx_description
1 polymer ?
#
loop_
_entity_poly.entity_id
_entity_poly.type
_entity_poly.pdbx_seq_one_letter_code
_entity_poly.pdbx_strand_id
1 'polypeptide(L)'
;MSDTTAPSGSLFAHRPFLFFMASRALSSMAFQGTGVAIGWLVYDQTRNPFDLGLIGLCQFLPMVVLTFVVGHVADQFDRRRIGFVCQVVEAVTLLLVLLGVWQGWLGIAGIFVAVTLLGATQAFERPTMAALLPAIVPAAALPRAIANSTSVMQTALGIGPSLAGLLYGVGPVVPFAVATAMFALASLAVIAIPHPGAVPKREPVTLGSVFAGAAFIRSKPVMLGTISLDLFAVLLGGATALLPVFARDILEAGPVGLGLLRTSPAIGAVAMSLLLGRFPITRNVGKTMLIAVAIFGAATIVFAFSRSVALSVAMLLVLGAADTISVVVRTSLVQLWTPDAMRGRVNAINSLFIGTSNQLGEFESGTLAALVGQVAAVALGGVGTIAVVLLWTKLFPALPKVQTFEQPER
;
A
#
# COMPACT_ATOMS: atom_id res chain seq x y z
N MET A 1 -8.05 19.99 -40.50
CA MET A 1 -8.89 18.84 -40.12
C MET A 1 -8.02 17.61 -40.28
N SER A 2 -7.30 17.23 -39.28
CA SER A 2 -6.49 16.01 -39.26
C SER A 2 -7.29 14.94 -38.52
N ASP A 3 -7.61 13.89 -39.25
CA ASP A 3 -8.34 12.70 -38.85
C ASP A 3 -7.62 12.03 -37.67
N THR A 4 -8.10 12.28 -36.48
CA THR A 4 -7.71 11.52 -35.27
C THR A 4 -8.64 10.33 -35.11
N THR A 5 -8.54 9.37 -36.04
CA THR A 5 -9.11 8.04 -35.82
C THR A 5 -8.39 7.44 -34.58
N ALA A 6 -9.10 7.34 -33.47
CA ALA A 6 -8.64 6.59 -32.32
C ALA A 6 -8.26 5.17 -32.75
N PRO A 7 -7.04 4.69 -32.49
CA PRO A 7 -6.68 3.32 -32.81
C PRO A 7 -7.58 2.38 -32.00
N SER A 8 -8.48 1.68 -32.71
CA SER A 8 -9.34 0.60 -32.16
C SER A 8 -8.56 -0.65 -31.77
N GLY A 9 -7.24 -0.54 -31.59
CA GLY A 9 -6.35 -1.61 -31.18
C GLY A 9 -6.35 -1.81 -29.69
N SER A 10 -6.30 -3.07 -29.25
CA SER A 10 -6.07 -3.44 -27.85
C SER A 10 -4.83 -2.74 -27.31
N LEU A 11 -4.91 -2.09 -26.12
CA LEU A 11 -3.75 -1.51 -25.42
C LEU A 11 -2.59 -2.52 -25.26
N PHE A 12 -2.91 -3.80 -25.18
CA PHE A 12 -1.95 -4.89 -25.10
C PHE A 12 -1.21 -5.18 -26.42
N ALA A 13 -1.62 -4.58 -27.56
CA ALA A 13 -0.84 -4.60 -28.78
C ALA A 13 0.26 -3.52 -28.80
N HIS A 14 0.21 -2.55 -27.88
CA HIS A 14 1.16 -1.44 -27.80
C HIS A 14 2.39 -1.84 -26.97
N ARG A 15 3.50 -2.15 -27.63
CA ARG A 15 4.74 -2.64 -26.98
C ARG A 15 5.22 -1.79 -25.79
N PRO A 16 5.29 -0.44 -25.85
CA PRO A 16 5.70 0.36 -24.71
C PRO A 16 4.81 0.14 -23.47
N PHE A 17 3.51 -0.01 -23.66
CA PHE A 17 2.57 -0.30 -22.58
C PHE A 17 2.76 -1.71 -22.01
N LEU A 18 3.04 -2.71 -22.85
CA LEU A 18 3.35 -4.07 -22.37
C LEU A 18 4.60 -4.11 -21.51
N PHE A 19 5.69 -3.46 -21.94
CA PHE A 19 6.92 -3.37 -21.15
C PHE A 19 6.69 -2.65 -19.80
N PHE A 20 5.92 -1.55 -19.83
CA PHE A 20 5.52 -0.86 -18.61
C PHE A 20 4.73 -1.76 -17.66
N MET A 21 3.73 -2.49 -18.17
CA MET A 21 2.89 -3.38 -17.37
C MET A 21 3.70 -4.56 -16.81
N ALA A 22 4.61 -5.13 -17.59
CA ALA A 22 5.52 -6.19 -17.14
C ALA A 22 6.43 -5.70 -16.01
N SER A 23 7.10 -4.55 -16.21
CA SER A 23 7.92 -3.93 -15.16
C SER A 23 7.12 -3.67 -13.89
N ARG A 24 5.92 -3.07 -14.02
CA ARG A 24 5.03 -2.76 -12.91
C ARG A 24 4.57 -4.00 -12.15
N ALA A 25 4.19 -5.06 -12.88
CA ALA A 25 3.77 -6.33 -12.28
C ALA A 25 4.90 -6.98 -11.49
N LEU A 26 6.06 -7.13 -12.12
CA LEU A 26 7.21 -7.80 -11.54
C LEU A 26 7.75 -7.03 -10.33
N SER A 27 7.96 -5.70 -10.43
CA SER A 27 8.49 -4.92 -9.30
C SER A 27 7.50 -4.89 -8.13
N SER A 28 6.19 -4.71 -8.40
CA SER A 28 5.19 -4.72 -7.34
C SER A 28 5.07 -6.06 -6.63
N MET A 29 5.07 -7.18 -7.36
CA MET A 29 5.03 -8.52 -6.77
C MET A 29 6.29 -8.82 -5.96
N ALA A 30 7.47 -8.47 -6.51
CA ALA A 30 8.74 -8.64 -5.81
C ALA A 30 8.77 -7.84 -4.51
N PHE A 31 8.35 -6.58 -4.53
CA PHE A 31 8.32 -5.72 -3.34
C PHE A 31 7.40 -6.26 -2.26
N GLN A 32 6.17 -6.64 -2.62
CA GLN A 32 5.19 -7.17 -1.68
C GLN A 32 5.61 -8.52 -1.09
N GLY A 33 6.19 -9.39 -1.93
CA GLY A 33 6.73 -10.67 -1.47
C GLY A 33 7.96 -10.50 -0.57
N THR A 34 8.84 -9.56 -0.89
CA THR A 34 10.02 -9.24 -0.08
C THR A 34 9.64 -8.80 1.33
N GLY A 35 8.57 -8.01 1.49
CA GLY A 35 8.08 -7.60 2.81
C GLY A 35 7.70 -8.79 3.70
N VAL A 36 7.09 -9.84 3.14
CA VAL A 36 6.78 -11.09 3.88
C VAL A 36 8.04 -11.86 4.22
N ALA A 37 8.94 -12.04 3.25
CA ALA A 37 10.17 -12.81 3.45
C ALA A 37 11.10 -12.13 4.47
N ILE A 38 11.26 -10.82 4.41
CA ILE A 38 12.05 -10.05 5.38
C ILE A 38 11.38 -10.08 6.77
N GLY A 39 10.07 -9.88 6.86
CA GLY A 39 9.36 -9.95 8.13
C GLY A 39 9.53 -11.30 8.82
N TRP A 40 9.44 -12.41 8.07
CA TRP A 40 9.72 -13.73 8.60
C TRP A 40 11.17 -13.89 9.02
N LEU A 41 12.12 -13.49 8.18
CA LEU A 41 13.56 -13.61 8.43
C LEU A 41 13.98 -12.85 9.69
N VAL A 42 13.52 -11.60 9.84
CA VAL A 42 13.81 -10.75 11.00
C VAL A 42 13.26 -11.40 12.27
N TYR A 43 11.98 -11.82 12.25
CA TYR A 43 11.39 -12.44 13.43
C TYR A 43 12.02 -13.80 13.73
N ASP A 44 12.47 -14.54 12.74
CA ASP A 44 13.17 -15.81 12.93
C ASP A 44 14.51 -15.63 13.65
N GLN A 45 15.26 -14.57 13.32
CA GLN A 45 16.55 -14.26 13.90
C GLN A 45 16.45 -13.63 15.30
N THR A 46 15.49 -12.72 15.51
CA THR A 46 15.47 -11.84 16.70
C THR A 46 14.46 -12.27 17.76
N ARG A 47 13.36 -12.91 17.35
CA ARG A 47 12.21 -13.24 18.21
C ARG A 47 11.63 -12.01 18.93
N ASN A 48 11.90 -10.83 18.41
CA ASN A 48 11.50 -9.56 18.99
C ASN A 48 10.48 -8.83 18.08
N PRO A 49 9.23 -8.65 18.51
CA PRO A 49 8.22 -7.91 17.73
C PRO A 49 8.61 -6.46 17.44
N PHE A 50 9.44 -5.84 18.28
CA PHE A 50 9.92 -4.48 18.06
C PHE A 50 10.70 -4.35 16.74
N ASP A 51 11.50 -5.36 16.39
CA ASP A 51 12.28 -5.35 15.15
C ASP A 51 11.40 -5.43 13.90
N LEU A 52 10.19 -6.05 13.99
CA LEU A 52 9.20 -5.98 12.94
C LEU A 52 8.65 -4.55 12.75
N GLY A 53 8.41 -3.85 13.84
CA GLY A 53 8.03 -2.44 13.80
C GLY A 53 9.12 -1.56 13.19
N LEU A 54 10.41 -1.84 13.49
CA LEU A 54 11.54 -1.12 12.90
C LEU A 54 11.62 -1.29 11.38
N ILE A 55 11.17 -2.41 10.80
CA ILE A 55 11.09 -2.58 9.34
C ILE A 55 10.24 -1.45 8.74
N GLY A 56 9.04 -1.20 9.29
CA GLY A 56 8.16 -0.13 8.84
C GLY A 56 8.83 1.25 8.93
N LEU A 57 9.48 1.54 10.06
CA LEU A 57 10.19 2.80 10.27
C LEU A 57 11.37 2.98 9.29
N CYS A 58 12.17 1.92 9.07
CA CYS A 58 13.29 1.93 8.13
C CYS A 58 12.86 2.14 6.68
N GLN A 59 11.67 1.68 6.29
CA GLN A 59 11.09 1.96 4.98
C GLN A 59 10.51 3.38 4.89
N PHE A 60 9.89 3.85 5.97
CA PHE A 60 9.21 5.15 6.00
C PHE A 60 10.17 6.33 6.01
N LEU A 61 11.23 6.25 6.83
CA LEU A 61 12.16 7.38 7.03
C LEU A 61 12.78 7.89 5.72
N PRO A 62 13.34 7.04 4.83
CA PRO A 62 13.82 7.49 3.54
C PRO A 62 12.72 8.10 2.66
N MET A 63 11.51 7.53 2.69
CA MET A 63 10.38 8.03 1.90
C MET A 63 10.04 9.48 2.28
N VAL A 64 10.01 9.81 3.57
CA VAL A 64 9.74 11.17 4.05
C VAL A 64 10.89 12.13 3.69
N VAL A 65 12.13 11.74 3.98
CA VAL A 65 13.31 12.59 3.75
C VAL A 65 13.50 12.87 2.26
N LEU A 66 13.29 11.86 1.41
CA LEU A 66 13.53 11.96 -0.02
C LEU A 66 12.34 12.57 -0.80
N THR A 67 11.15 12.70 -0.20
CA THR A 67 9.96 13.24 -0.88
C THR A 67 10.23 14.57 -1.59
N PHE A 68 11.01 15.45 -0.98
CA PHE A 68 11.35 16.75 -1.57
C PHE A 68 12.38 16.65 -2.71
N VAL A 69 13.26 15.65 -2.66
CA VAL A 69 14.30 15.42 -3.66
C VAL A 69 13.72 14.71 -4.88
N VAL A 70 12.77 13.80 -4.67
CA VAL A 70 12.15 12.97 -5.70
C VAL A 70 11.51 13.81 -6.81
N GLY A 71 10.75 14.86 -6.45
CA GLY A 71 10.12 15.75 -7.42
C GLY A 71 11.14 16.40 -8.34
N HIS A 72 12.22 16.93 -7.78
CA HIS A 72 13.29 17.59 -8.54
C HIS A 72 14.02 16.61 -9.47
N VAL A 73 14.34 15.41 -8.99
CA VAL A 73 15.02 14.38 -9.80
C VAL A 73 14.09 13.89 -10.92
N ALA A 74 12.81 13.64 -10.65
CA ALA A 74 11.85 13.18 -11.65
C ALA A 74 11.58 14.21 -12.77
N ASP A 75 11.81 15.51 -12.52
CA ASP A 75 11.67 16.57 -13.50
C ASP A 75 12.94 16.77 -14.37
N GLN A 76 14.12 16.44 -13.84
CA GLN A 76 15.39 16.64 -14.54
C GLN A 76 15.86 15.43 -15.34
N PHE A 77 15.55 14.23 -14.91
CA PHE A 77 16.06 13.01 -15.50
C PHE A 77 14.99 12.21 -16.25
N ASP A 78 15.42 11.37 -17.19
CA ASP A 78 14.56 10.44 -17.90
C ASP A 78 13.91 9.44 -16.90
N ARG A 79 12.58 9.47 -16.82
CA ARG A 79 11.79 8.64 -15.91
C ARG A 79 12.06 7.14 -16.05
N ARG A 80 12.36 6.67 -17.27
CA ARG A 80 12.74 5.27 -17.53
C ARG A 80 14.05 4.93 -16.84
N ARG A 81 15.05 5.86 -16.96
CA ARG A 81 16.35 5.67 -16.33
C ARG A 81 16.25 5.67 -14.81
N ILE A 82 15.41 6.54 -14.24
CA ILE A 82 15.14 6.52 -12.79
C ILE A 82 14.53 5.18 -12.40
N GLY A 83 13.48 4.72 -13.08
CA GLY A 83 12.86 3.41 -12.82
C GLY A 83 13.85 2.26 -12.95
N PHE A 84 14.68 2.27 -14.01
CA PHE A 84 15.75 1.28 -14.22
C PHE A 84 16.75 1.25 -13.06
N VAL A 85 17.28 2.41 -12.66
CA VAL A 85 18.26 2.50 -11.57
C VAL A 85 17.64 2.01 -10.25
N CYS A 86 16.41 2.43 -9.94
CA CYS A 86 15.71 1.96 -8.73
C CYS A 86 15.60 0.43 -8.71
N GLN A 87 15.10 -0.17 -9.79
CA GLN A 87 14.89 -1.62 -9.88
C GLN A 87 16.21 -2.40 -9.90
N VAL A 88 17.28 -1.85 -10.48
CA VAL A 88 18.62 -2.44 -10.38
C VAL A 88 19.14 -2.39 -8.94
N VAL A 89 18.99 -1.27 -8.24
CA VAL A 89 19.38 -1.16 -6.83
C VAL A 89 18.59 -2.16 -5.97
N GLU A 90 17.30 -2.32 -6.21
CA GLU A 90 16.44 -3.32 -5.54
C GLU A 90 16.92 -4.74 -5.81
N ALA A 91 17.22 -5.07 -7.08
CA ALA A 91 17.75 -6.37 -7.46
C ALA A 91 19.10 -6.67 -6.79
N VAL A 92 20.03 -5.70 -6.79
CA VAL A 92 21.35 -5.85 -6.14
C VAL A 92 21.20 -5.97 -4.62
N THR A 93 20.33 -5.17 -4.02
CA THR A 93 20.06 -5.25 -2.57
C THR A 93 19.55 -6.62 -2.18
N LEU A 94 18.60 -7.17 -2.93
CA LEU A 94 18.05 -8.51 -2.64
C LEU A 94 19.02 -9.63 -2.99
N LEU A 95 19.90 -9.44 -3.99
CA LEU A 95 20.99 -10.37 -4.25
C LEU A 95 21.97 -10.42 -3.07
N LEU A 96 22.29 -9.29 -2.46
CA LEU A 96 23.13 -9.26 -1.26
C LEU A 96 22.45 -9.92 -0.07
N VAL A 97 21.14 -9.70 0.12
CA VAL A 97 20.34 -10.40 1.14
C VAL A 97 20.35 -11.91 0.88
N LEU A 98 20.10 -12.34 -0.36
CA LEU A 98 20.17 -13.75 -0.79
C LEU A 98 21.51 -14.39 -0.42
N LEU A 99 22.61 -13.76 -0.84
CA LEU A 99 23.97 -14.26 -0.58
C LEU A 99 24.28 -14.30 0.91
N GLY A 100 23.84 -13.26 1.64
CA GLY A 100 24.07 -13.18 3.09
C GLY A 100 23.29 -14.21 3.89
N VAL A 101 22.04 -14.53 3.48
CA VAL A 101 21.25 -15.61 4.07
C VAL A 101 21.86 -16.97 3.72
N TRP A 102 22.24 -17.17 2.46
CA TRP A 102 22.83 -18.43 1.97
C TRP A 102 24.16 -18.76 2.66
N GLN A 103 25.02 -17.78 2.82
CA GLN A 103 26.36 -17.94 3.42
C GLN A 103 26.36 -17.75 4.95
N GLY A 104 25.24 -17.31 5.55
CA GLY A 104 25.06 -17.17 6.98
C GLY A 104 25.76 -15.94 7.61
N TRP A 105 26.20 -14.94 6.82
CA TRP A 105 26.86 -13.74 7.36
C TRP A 105 25.90 -12.54 7.55
N LEU A 106 24.67 -12.62 7.04
CA LEU A 106 23.73 -11.51 7.13
C LEU A 106 23.16 -11.38 8.56
N GLY A 107 23.64 -10.38 9.27
CA GLY A 107 23.08 -10.00 10.57
C GLY A 107 21.93 -9.01 10.42
N ILE A 108 21.23 -8.78 11.54
CA ILE A 108 20.05 -7.90 11.60
C ILE A 108 20.32 -6.48 11.09
N ALA A 109 21.48 -5.90 11.38
CA ALA A 109 21.86 -4.59 10.89
C ALA A 109 21.91 -4.52 9.35
N GLY A 110 22.44 -5.58 8.70
CA GLY A 110 22.45 -5.68 7.24
C GLY A 110 21.05 -5.76 6.64
N ILE A 111 20.12 -6.44 7.33
CA ILE A 111 18.72 -6.50 6.91
C ILE A 111 18.07 -5.11 6.99
N PHE A 112 18.29 -4.35 8.07
CA PHE A 112 17.75 -2.98 8.18
C PHE A 112 18.34 -2.03 7.15
N VAL A 113 19.62 -2.16 6.81
CA VAL A 113 20.22 -1.39 5.69
C VAL A 113 19.54 -1.75 4.38
N ALA A 114 19.32 -3.03 4.09
CA ALA A 114 18.60 -3.47 2.89
C ALA A 114 17.17 -2.90 2.84
N VAL A 115 16.43 -2.97 3.95
CA VAL A 115 15.07 -2.42 4.07
C VAL A 115 15.05 -0.91 3.83
N THR A 116 16.03 -0.18 4.38
CA THR A 116 16.18 1.27 4.18
C THR A 116 16.45 1.61 2.71
N LEU A 117 17.31 0.85 2.03
CA LEU A 117 17.58 1.01 0.60
C LEU A 117 16.33 0.73 -0.25
N LEU A 118 15.58 -0.34 0.07
CA LEU A 118 14.30 -0.64 -0.59
C LEU A 118 13.26 0.46 -0.37
N GLY A 119 13.21 1.06 0.82
CA GLY A 119 12.35 2.21 1.11
C GLY A 119 12.75 3.44 0.29
N ALA A 120 14.06 3.70 0.18
CA ALA A 120 14.59 4.81 -0.61
C ALA A 120 14.28 4.66 -2.11
N THR A 121 14.49 3.46 -2.68
CA THR A 121 14.18 3.20 -4.10
C THR A 121 12.69 3.35 -4.39
N GLN A 122 11.82 2.86 -3.50
CA GLN A 122 10.37 3.00 -3.65
C GLN A 122 9.90 4.46 -3.59
N ALA A 123 10.58 5.33 -2.83
CA ALA A 123 10.28 6.76 -2.81
C ALA A 123 10.45 7.38 -4.20
N PHE A 124 11.41 6.94 -5.00
CA PHE A 124 11.64 7.39 -6.38
C PHE A 124 10.79 6.60 -7.39
N GLU A 125 10.73 5.28 -7.29
CA GLU A 125 10.09 4.42 -8.28
C GLU A 125 8.60 4.71 -8.43
N ARG A 126 7.85 4.76 -7.32
CA ARG A 126 6.38 4.91 -7.35
C ARG A 126 5.91 6.15 -8.12
N PRO A 127 6.36 7.37 -7.78
CA PRO A 127 5.92 8.57 -8.49
C PRO A 127 6.46 8.62 -9.93
N THR A 128 7.67 8.12 -10.17
CA THR A 128 8.30 8.09 -11.49
C THR A 128 7.52 7.17 -12.43
N MET A 129 7.17 5.96 -12.00
CA MET A 129 6.37 5.03 -12.80
C MET A 129 4.93 5.56 -13.03
N ALA A 130 4.32 6.21 -12.04
CA ALA A 130 3.02 6.85 -12.23
C ALA A 130 3.08 8.00 -13.26
N ALA A 131 4.19 8.75 -13.30
CA ALA A 131 4.41 9.82 -14.25
C ALA A 131 4.84 9.34 -15.65
N LEU A 132 5.40 8.13 -15.76
CA LEU A 132 5.78 7.52 -17.05
C LEU A 132 4.56 7.06 -17.85
N LEU A 133 3.51 6.55 -17.21
CA LEU A 133 2.34 5.98 -17.89
C LEU A 133 1.65 6.96 -18.87
N PRO A 134 1.36 8.24 -18.51
CA PRO A 134 0.78 9.19 -19.44
C PRO A 134 1.70 9.56 -20.61
N ALA A 135 3.00 9.30 -20.50
CA ALA A 135 3.98 9.61 -21.53
C ALA A 135 4.07 8.55 -22.64
N ILE A 136 3.59 7.33 -22.36
CA ILE A 136 3.74 6.17 -23.25
C ILE A 136 2.43 5.72 -23.87
N VAL A 137 1.29 6.28 -23.46
CA VAL A 137 -0.03 5.94 -24.02
C VAL A 137 -0.73 7.18 -24.57
N PRO A 138 -1.53 7.03 -25.65
CA PRO A 138 -2.36 8.13 -26.17
C PRO A 138 -3.36 8.64 -25.10
N ALA A 139 -3.67 9.93 -25.10
CA ALA A 139 -4.56 10.55 -24.11
C ALA A 139 -5.94 9.86 -24.03
N ALA A 140 -6.50 9.46 -25.16
CA ALA A 140 -7.79 8.75 -25.23
C ALA A 140 -7.75 7.36 -24.53
N ALA A 141 -6.59 6.72 -24.48
CA ALA A 141 -6.40 5.40 -23.86
C ALA A 141 -5.98 5.48 -22.38
N LEU A 142 -5.59 6.67 -21.90
CA LEU A 142 -5.03 6.87 -20.56
C LEU A 142 -5.93 6.36 -19.41
N PRO A 143 -7.26 6.58 -19.41
CA PRO A 143 -8.13 6.06 -18.35
C PRO A 143 -8.09 4.53 -18.25
N ARG A 144 -8.09 3.82 -19.38
CA ARG A 144 -7.97 2.36 -19.43
C ARG A 144 -6.58 1.88 -18.99
N ALA A 145 -5.54 2.60 -19.37
CA ALA A 145 -4.17 2.29 -18.97
C ALA A 145 -3.97 2.44 -17.46
N ILE A 146 -4.52 3.48 -16.85
CA ILE A 146 -4.53 3.69 -15.40
C ILE A 146 -5.29 2.56 -14.71
N ALA A 147 -6.48 2.19 -15.19
CA ALA A 147 -7.27 1.11 -14.64
C ALA A 147 -6.51 -0.23 -14.67
N ASN A 148 -5.88 -0.57 -15.81
CA ASN A 148 -5.07 -1.80 -15.92
C ASN A 148 -3.85 -1.78 -14.98
N SER A 149 -3.14 -0.64 -14.89
CA SER A 149 -1.99 -0.50 -13.98
C SER A 149 -2.40 -0.65 -12.51
N THR A 150 -3.55 -0.10 -12.12
CA THR A 150 -4.11 -0.25 -10.78
C THR A 150 -4.51 -1.70 -10.50
N SER A 151 -5.12 -2.39 -11.47
CA SER A 151 -5.49 -3.81 -11.35
C SER A 151 -4.26 -4.69 -11.12
N VAL A 152 -3.17 -4.42 -11.86
CA VAL A 152 -1.90 -5.13 -11.67
C VAL A 152 -1.34 -4.91 -10.27
N MET A 153 -1.37 -3.66 -9.76
CA MET A 153 -0.94 -3.36 -8.41
C MET A 153 -1.76 -4.10 -7.35
N GLN A 154 -3.08 -4.13 -7.50
CA GLN A 154 -3.97 -4.85 -6.57
C GLN A 154 -3.74 -6.37 -6.61
N THR A 155 -3.50 -6.91 -7.81
CA THR A 155 -3.13 -8.32 -7.98
C THR A 155 -1.79 -8.64 -7.29
N ALA A 156 -0.80 -7.76 -7.44
CA ALA A 156 0.49 -7.91 -6.78
C ALA A 156 0.38 -7.86 -5.24
N LEU A 157 -0.50 -7.00 -4.72
CA LEU A 157 -0.79 -6.91 -3.28
C LEU A 157 -1.36 -8.23 -2.74
N GLY A 158 -2.18 -8.92 -3.53
CA GLY A 158 -2.77 -10.20 -3.14
C GLY A 158 -1.83 -11.39 -3.35
N ILE A 159 -1.22 -11.50 -4.53
CA ILE A 159 -0.43 -12.68 -4.93
C ILE A 159 0.99 -12.65 -4.35
N GLY A 160 1.62 -11.46 -4.29
CA GLY A 160 3.00 -11.31 -3.84
C GLY A 160 3.29 -11.95 -2.48
N PRO A 161 2.52 -11.63 -1.44
CA PRO A 161 2.68 -12.22 -0.11
C PRO A 161 2.51 -13.75 -0.09
N SER A 162 1.49 -14.29 -0.77
CA SER A 162 1.27 -15.74 -0.87
C SER A 162 2.44 -16.43 -1.54
N LEU A 163 2.89 -15.89 -2.68
CA LEU A 163 4.00 -16.46 -3.42
C LEU A 163 5.26 -16.50 -2.55
N ALA A 164 5.58 -15.42 -1.84
CA ALA A 164 6.74 -15.38 -0.96
C ALA A 164 6.64 -16.37 0.20
N GLY A 165 5.47 -16.53 0.82
CA GLY A 165 5.24 -17.53 1.86
C GLY A 165 5.44 -18.96 1.36
N LEU A 166 4.90 -19.28 0.18
CA LEU A 166 5.12 -20.59 -0.48
C LEU A 166 6.59 -20.83 -0.80
N LEU A 167 7.27 -19.84 -1.39
CA LEU A 167 8.68 -19.92 -1.74
C LEU A 167 9.57 -20.06 -0.50
N TYR A 168 9.22 -19.39 0.59
CA TYR A 168 9.94 -19.53 1.85
C TYR A 168 9.77 -20.93 2.47
N GLY A 169 8.63 -21.58 2.23
CA GLY A 169 8.39 -22.99 2.60
C GLY A 169 9.30 -23.97 1.85
N VAL A 170 9.77 -23.62 0.64
CA VAL A 170 10.76 -24.39 -0.12
C VAL A 170 12.17 -24.19 0.43
N GLY A 171 12.49 -22.95 0.87
CA GLY A 171 13.78 -22.64 1.47
C GLY A 171 13.94 -21.13 1.72
N PRO A 172 14.72 -20.74 2.76
CA PRO A 172 14.81 -19.35 3.20
C PRO A 172 15.45 -18.39 2.16
N VAL A 173 16.22 -18.92 1.21
CA VAL A 173 16.87 -18.14 0.14
C VAL A 173 15.99 -17.99 -1.10
N VAL A 174 15.00 -18.87 -1.29
CA VAL A 174 14.21 -18.96 -2.54
C VAL A 174 13.40 -17.69 -2.81
N PRO A 175 12.67 -17.10 -1.84
CA PRO A 175 11.90 -15.88 -2.10
C PRO A 175 12.81 -14.71 -2.51
N PHE A 176 14.01 -14.60 -1.94
CA PHE A 176 14.97 -13.55 -2.29
C PHE A 176 15.55 -13.78 -3.70
N ALA A 177 15.81 -15.01 -4.10
CA ALA A 177 16.25 -15.35 -5.45
C ALA A 177 15.20 -14.98 -6.51
N VAL A 178 13.93 -15.34 -6.26
CA VAL A 178 12.83 -15.02 -7.15
C VAL A 178 12.59 -13.51 -7.21
N ALA A 179 12.60 -12.81 -6.09
CA ALA A 179 12.43 -11.35 -6.06
C ALA A 179 13.58 -10.64 -6.78
N THR A 180 14.83 -11.08 -6.59
CA THR A 180 16.00 -10.57 -7.34
C THR A 180 15.80 -10.72 -8.85
N ALA A 181 15.39 -11.90 -9.31
CA ALA A 181 15.12 -12.14 -10.72
C ALA A 181 13.96 -11.27 -11.25
N MET A 182 12.89 -11.11 -10.46
CA MET A 182 11.76 -10.26 -10.83
C MET A 182 12.15 -8.80 -10.97
N PHE A 183 12.95 -8.22 -10.05
CA PHE A 183 13.44 -6.85 -10.17
C PHE A 183 14.43 -6.69 -11.34
N ALA A 184 15.30 -7.66 -11.58
CA ALA A 184 16.18 -7.65 -12.73
C ALA A 184 15.40 -7.67 -14.07
N LEU A 185 14.38 -8.51 -14.17
CA LEU A 185 13.51 -8.55 -15.36
C LEU A 185 12.67 -7.28 -15.48
N ALA A 186 12.20 -6.71 -14.35
CA ALA A 186 11.49 -5.43 -14.33
C ALA A 186 12.35 -4.29 -14.86
N SER A 187 13.63 -4.23 -14.43
CA SER A 187 14.59 -3.21 -14.90
C SER A 187 14.86 -3.32 -16.41
N LEU A 188 15.00 -4.54 -16.94
CA LEU A 188 15.12 -4.76 -18.37
C LEU A 188 13.85 -4.35 -19.13
N ALA A 189 12.69 -4.62 -18.56
CA ALA A 189 11.42 -4.23 -19.17
C ALA A 189 11.26 -2.70 -19.21
N VAL A 190 11.57 -1.97 -18.12
CA VAL A 190 11.41 -0.51 -18.10
C VAL A 190 12.38 0.20 -19.04
N ILE A 191 13.62 -0.26 -19.14
CA ILE A 191 14.61 0.37 -20.04
C ILE A 191 14.31 0.05 -21.53
N ALA A 192 13.64 -1.06 -21.81
CA ALA A 192 13.20 -1.42 -23.15
C ALA A 192 12.03 -0.54 -23.66
N ILE A 193 11.40 0.26 -22.80
CA ILE A 193 10.39 1.23 -23.25
C ILE A 193 11.06 2.26 -24.17
N PRO A 194 10.56 2.51 -25.38
CA PRO A 194 11.08 3.57 -26.25
C PRO A 194 11.04 4.94 -25.58
N HIS A 195 11.95 5.84 -25.94
CA HIS A 195 12.01 7.17 -25.33
C HIS A 195 10.67 7.89 -25.48
N PRO A 196 9.94 8.21 -24.40
CA PRO A 196 8.72 8.98 -24.49
C PRO A 196 9.08 10.40 -24.95
N GLY A 197 8.32 10.95 -25.89
CA GLY A 197 8.45 12.35 -26.30
C GLY A 197 8.34 13.32 -25.11
N ALA A 198 8.58 14.61 -25.37
CA ALA A 198 8.49 15.63 -24.31
C ALA A 198 7.11 15.60 -23.64
N VAL A 199 7.10 15.30 -22.34
CA VAL A 199 5.88 15.31 -21.52
C VAL A 199 5.62 16.72 -21.03
N PRO A 200 4.38 17.21 -21.06
CA PRO A 200 4.05 18.50 -20.46
C PRO A 200 4.53 18.56 -19.01
N LYS A 201 5.28 19.61 -18.65
CA LYS A 201 5.71 19.84 -17.28
C LYS A 201 4.47 19.98 -16.39
N ARG A 202 4.30 19.10 -15.43
CA ARG A 202 3.33 19.31 -14.34
C ARG A 202 3.91 20.35 -13.39
N GLU A 203 3.04 21.19 -12.84
CA GLU A 203 3.47 22.08 -11.76
C GLU A 203 4.04 21.26 -10.60
N PRO A 204 5.24 21.60 -10.11
CA PRO A 204 5.85 20.87 -9.02
C PRO A 204 4.97 20.98 -7.76
N VAL A 205 4.87 19.87 -7.02
CA VAL A 205 4.22 19.88 -5.71
C VAL A 205 5.10 20.71 -4.77
N THR A 206 4.68 21.94 -4.50
CA THR A 206 5.38 22.84 -3.58
C THR A 206 4.81 22.68 -2.17
N LEU A 207 5.61 23.02 -1.14
CA LEU A 207 5.12 23.08 0.25
C LEU A 207 3.84 23.94 0.35
N GLY A 208 3.80 25.07 -0.37
CA GLY A 208 2.60 25.91 -0.44
C GLY A 208 1.37 25.18 -0.99
N SER A 209 1.55 24.31 -2.00
CA SER A 209 0.44 23.53 -2.56
C SER A 209 -0.06 22.46 -1.58
N VAL A 210 0.85 21.87 -0.79
CA VAL A 210 0.49 20.91 0.28
C VAL A 210 -0.27 21.64 1.39
N PHE A 211 0.22 22.81 1.87
CA PHE A 211 -0.50 23.58 2.88
C PHE A 211 -1.87 24.07 2.40
N ALA A 212 -2.00 24.46 1.13
CA ALA A 212 -3.29 24.86 0.56
C ALA A 212 -4.29 23.68 0.55
N GLY A 213 -3.84 22.47 0.21
CA GLY A 213 -4.67 21.26 0.29
C GLY A 213 -5.07 20.92 1.73
N ALA A 214 -4.14 21.03 2.70
CA ALA A 214 -4.43 20.81 4.12
C ALA A 214 -5.44 21.83 4.66
N ALA A 215 -5.29 23.11 4.33
CA ALA A 215 -6.23 24.15 4.70
C ALA A 215 -7.63 23.88 4.11
N PHE A 216 -7.70 23.41 2.85
CA PHE A 216 -8.97 23.04 2.24
C PHE A 216 -9.64 21.85 2.97
N ILE A 217 -8.89 20.78 3.27
CA ILE A 217 -9.42 19.64 4.03
C ILE A 217 -9.92 20.09 5.40
N ARG A 218 -9.16 20.94 6.10
CA ARG A 218 -9.51 21.48 7.41
C ARG A 218 -10.77 22.33 7.36
N SER A 219 -11.04 23.03 6.27
CA SER A 219 -12.26 23.85 6.09
C SER A 219 -13.54 23.01 5.88
N LYS A 220 -13.40 21.70 5.63
CA LYS A 220 -14.50 20.78 5.37
C LYS A 220 -14.57 19.68 6.44
N PRO A 221 -15.39 19.84 7.51
CA PRO A 221 -15.40 18.91 8.65
C PRO A 221 -15.64 17.45 8.27
N VAL A 222 -16.48 17.16 7.26
CA VAL A 222 -16.74 15.79 6.80
C VAL A 222 -15.49 15.20 6.14
N MET A 223 -14.78 15.97 5.30
CA MET A 223 -13.55 15.49 4.66
C MET A 223 -12.45 15.26 5.69
N LEU A 224 -12.29 16.19 6.63
CA LEU A 224 -11.33 16.04 7.72
C LEU A 224 -11.67 14.82 8.56
N GLY A 225 -12.96 14.63 8.88
CA GLY A 225 -13.45 13.48 9.64
C GLY A 225 -13.19 12.15 8.93
N THR A 226 -13.47 12.06 7.63
CA THR A 226 -13.23 10.83 6.85
C THR A 226 -11.76 10.46 6.70
N ILE A 227 -10.91 11.43 6.38
CA ILE A 227 -9.46 11.20 6.20
C ILE A 227 -8.79 10.87 7.53
N SER A 228 -9.11 11.61 8.59
CA SER A 228 -8.52 11.37 9.91
C SER A 228 -9.06 10.12 10.59
N LEU A 229 -10.32 9.72 10.35
CA LEU A 229 -10.84 8.43 10.83
C LEU A 229 -9.98 7.27 10.33
N ASP A 230 -9.70 7.23 9.03
CA ASP A 230 -8.87 6.20 8.43
C ASP A 230 -7.42 6.25 8.95
N LEU A 231 -6.84 7.45 9.04
CA LEU A 231 -5.50 7.62 9.59
C LEU A 231 -5.36 6.95 10.96
N PHE A 232 -6.26 7.27 11.89
CA PHE A 232 -6.17 6.75 13.26
C PHE A 232 -6.61 5.30 13.37
N ALA A 233 -7.59 4.86 12.56
CA ALA A 233 -8.02 3.45 12.53
C ALA A 233 -6.91 2.53 12.04
N VAL A 234 -6.19 2.94 10.98
CA VAL A 234 -5.06 2.18 10.42
C VAL A 234 -3.82 2.27 11.33
N LEU A 235 -3.54 3.46 11.89
CA LEU A 235 -2.43 3.66 12.81
C LEU A 235 -2.52 2.70 14.02
N LEU A 236 -3.70 2.57 14.61
CA LEU A 236 -3.93 1.70 15.76
C LEU A 236 -4.20 0.23 15.35
N GLY A 237 -4.75 0.02 14.15
CA GLY A 237 -5.14 -1.29 13.65
C GLY A 237 -4.03 -2.13 13.01
N GLY A 238 -2.75 -1.84 13.25
CA GLY A 238 -1.57 -2.40 12.58
C GLY A 238 -1.31 -3.91 12.78
N ALA A 239 -2.35 -4.74 12.95
CA ALA A 239 -2.25 -6.20 13.13
C ALA A 239 -1.38 -6.90 12.07
N THR A 240 -1.32 -6.34 10.85
CA THR A 240 -0.57 -6.94 9.73
C THR A 240 0.95 -6.97 9.96
N ALA A 241 1.50 -6.04 10.73
CA ALA A 241 2.93 -6.04 11.08
C ALA A 241 3.32 -7.25 11.95
N LEU A 242 2.38 -7.71 12.78
CA LEU A 242 2.59 -8.81 13.72
C LEU A 242 2.22 -10.19 13.16
N LEU A 243 1.76 -10.28 11.91
CA LEU A 243 1.43 -11.57 11.28
C LEU A 243 2.56 -12.60 11.30
N PRO A 244 3.87 -12.24 11.17
CA PRO A 244 4.96 -13.20 11.34
C PRO A 244 4.96 -13.85 12.72
N VAL A 245 4.70 -13.06 13.77
CA VAL A 245 4.60 -13.54 15.17
C VAL A 245 3.42 -14.51 15.32
N PHE A 246 2.25 -14.09 14.84
CA PHE A 246 1.05 -14.93 14.90
C PHE A 246 1.22 -16.23 14.12
N ALA A 247 1.76 -16.18 12.90
CA ALA A 247 1.96 -17.35 12.07
C ALA A 247 2.93 -18.35 12.68
N ARG A 248 3.94 -17.86 13.40
CA ARG A 248 5.00 -18.69 13.96
C ARG A 248 4.68 -19.22 15.37
N ASP A 249 4.35 -18.32 16.30
CA ASP A 249 4.33 -18.65 17.74
C ASP A 249 2.91 -18.90 18.28
N ILE A 250 1.87 -18.42 17.57
CA ILE A 250 0.49 -18.51 18.05
C ILE A 250 -0.31 -19.55 17.29
N LEU A 251 -0.18 -19.54 15.95
CA LEU A 251 -0.93 -20.42 15.05
C LEU A 251 -0.10 -21.62 14.57
N GLU A 252 1.23 -21.59 14.77
CA GLU A 252 2.19 -22.61 14.33
C GLU A 252 2.04 -22.98 12.85
N ALA A 253 1.63 -21.99 12.03
CA ALA A 253 1.24 -22.16 10.63
C ALA A 253 2.44 -22.07 9.65
N GLY A 254 3.62 -21.70 10.14
CA GLY A 254 4.84 -21.56 9.36
C GLY A 254 4.81 -20.45 8.31
N PRO A 255 5.81 -20.41 7.41
CA PRO A 255 5.92 -19.39 6.37
C PRO A 255 4.76 -19.39 5.36
N VAL A 256 4.28 -20.59 5.02
CA VAL A 256 3.12 -20.76 4.11
C VAL A 256 1.87 -20.18 4.75
N GLY A 257 1.67 -20.45 6.05
CA GLY A 257 0.59 -19.83 6.82
C GLY A 257 0.69 -18.32 6.87
N LEU A 258 1.89 -17.76 7.02
CA LEU A 258 2.10 -16.31 6.94
C LEU A 258 1.69 -15.75 5.58
N GLY A 259 2.07 -16.41 4.48
CA GLY A 259 1.65 -16.02 3.12
C GLY A 259 0.13 -15.99 2.99
N LEU A 260 -0.55 -17.02 3.51
CA LEU A 260 -2.01 -17.10 3.52
C LEU A 260 -2.65 -15.98 4.35
N LEU A 261 -2.16 -15.74 5.57
CA LEU A 261 -2.66 -14.67 6.44
C LEU A 261 -2.47 -13.30 5.79
N ARG A 262 -1.32 -13.02 5.20
CA ARG A 262 -1.04 -11.75 4.49
C ARG A 262 -1.90 -11.53 3.25
N THR A 263 -2.32 -12.60 2.57
CA THR A 263 -3.16 -12.52 1.36
C THR A 263 -4.63 -12.38 1.71
N SER A 264 -5.06 -12.86 2.87
CA SER A 264 -6.47 -12.89 3.26
C SER A 264 -7.16 -11.51 3.21
N PRO A 265 -6.57 -10.40 3.72
CA PRO A 265 -7.18 -9.08 3.57
C PRO A 265 -7.40 -8.67 2.10
N ALA A 266 -6.45 -8.97 1.22
CA ALA A 266 -6.57 -8.64 -0.19
C ALA A 266 -7.71 -9.43 -0.88
N ILE A 267 -7.88 -10.70 -0.55
CA ILE A 267 -9.01 -11.51 -1.04
C ILE A 267 -10.33 -10.92 -0.54
N GLY A 268 -10.42 -10.55 0.74
CA GLY A 268 -11.59 -9.88 1.30
C GLY A 268 -11.91 -8.56 0.60
N ALA A 269 -10.87 -7.77 0.32
CA ALA A 269 -10.98 -6.51 -0.41
C ALA A 269 -11.52 -6.70 -1.84
N VAL A 270 -11.01 -7.68 -2.57
CA VAL A 270 -11.47 -8.00 -3.94
C VAL A 270 -12.94 -8.46 -3.90
N ALA A 271 -13.28 -9.39 -3.01
CA ALA A 271 -14.65 -9.87 -2.86
C ALA A 271 -15.61 -8.72 -2.56
N MET A 272 -15.26 -7.83 -1.63
CA MET A 272 -16.08 -6.67 -1.29
C MET A 272 -16.16 -5.67 -2.45
N SER A 273 -15.08 -5.42 -3.18
CA SER A 273 -15.08 -4.54 -4.34
C SER A 273 -16.05 -5.04 -5.44
N LEU A 274 -16.05 -6.34 -5.70
CA LEU A 274 -17.00 -6.97 -6.64
C LEU A 274 -18.44 -6.84 -6.15
N LEU A 275 -18.66 -7.05 -4.85
CA LEU A 275 -19.98 -6.90 -4.23
C LEU A 275 -20.48 -5.45 -4.33
N LEU A 276 -19.63 -4.47 -4.03
CA LEU A 276 -19.97 -3.04 -4.15
C LEU A 276 -20.19 -2.61 -5.61
N GLY A 277 -19.51 -3.24 -6.56
CA GLY A 277 -19.78 -3.04 -8.00
C GLY A 277 -21.18 -3.50 -8.40
N ARG A 278 -21.71 -4.56 -7.75
CA ARG A 278 -23.07 -5.06 -8.00
C ARG A 278 -24.14 -4.38 -7.14
N PHE A 279 -23.79 -4.02 -5.90
CA PHE A 279 -24.65 -3.41 -4.90
C PHE A 279 -24.00 -2.13 -4.35
N PRO A 280 -24.08 -1.01 -5.09
CA PRO A 280 -23.41 0.23 -4.70
C PRO A 280 -24.03 0.83 -3.43
N ILE A 281 -23.20 1.48 -2.62
CA ILE A 281 -23.65 2.21 -1.45
C ILE A 281 -24.35 3.49 -1.95
N THR A 282 -25.67 3.58 -1.77
CA THR A 282 -26.47 4.72 -2.23
C THR A 282 -27.01 5.58 -1.10
N ARG A 283 -27.12 5.04 0.11
CA ARG A 283 -27.69 5.72 1.29
C ARG A 283 -26.86 5.47 2.55
N ASN A 284 -27.01 6.35 3.51
CA ASN A 284 -26.34 6.29 4.83
C ASN A 284 -24.81 6.17 4.72
N VAL A 285 -24.22 6.86 3.75
CA VAL A 285 -22.80 6.74 3.37
C VAL A 285 -21.87 6.92 4.58
N GLY A 286 -22.10 7.95 5.40
CA GLY A 286 -21.29 8.20 6.59
C GLY A 286 -21.44 7.13 7.69
N LYS A 287 -22.66 6.63 7.92
CA LYS A 287 -22.90 5.54 8.88
C LYS A 287 -22.26 4.24 8.41
N THR A 288 -22.39 3.93 7.11
CA THR A 288 -21.78 2.73 6.50
C THR A 288 -20.25 2.72 6.70
N MET A 289 -19.58 3.85 6.51
CA MET A 289 -18.15 3.98 6.77
C MET A 289 -17.80 3.72 8.24
N LEU A 290 -18.53 4.34 9.18
CA LEU A 290 -18.29 4.16 10.62
C LEU A 290 -18.52 2.71 11.06
N ILE A 291 -19.57 2.07 10.56
CA ILE A 291 -19.87 0.66 10.84
C ILE A 291 -18.77 -0.24 10.26
N ALA A 292 -18.32 0.03 9.05
CA ALA A 292 -17.23 -0.72 8.43
C ALA A 292 -15.94 -0.65 9.25
N VAL A 293 -15.54 0.55 9.71
CA VAL A 293 -14.36 0.70 10.58
C VAL A 293 -14.57 0.02 11.94
N ALA A 294 -15.77 0.02 12.50
CA ALA A 294 -16.08 -0.72 13.73
C ALA A 294 -15.98 -2.24 13.52
N ILE A 295 -16.45 -2.77 12.37
CA ILE A 295 -16.28 -4.18 11.99
C ILE A 295 -14.81 -4.53 11.83
N PHE A 296 -14.02 -3.66 11.20
CA PHE A 296 -12.55 -3.80 11.11
C PHE A 296 -11.93 -3.97 12.49
N GLY A 297 -12.25 -3.08 13.44
CA GLY A 297 -11.74 -3.17 14.82
C GLY A 297 -12.21 -4.45 15.54
N ALA A 298 -13.47 -4.84 15.39
CA ALA A 298 -14.01 -6.08 15.98
C ALA A 298 -13.33 -7.32 15.40
N ALA A 299 -13.13 -7.39 14.07
CA ALA A 299 -12.43 -8.48 13.42
C ALA A 299 -10.96 -8.56 13.90
N THR A 300 -10.29 -7.42 14.11
CA THR A 300 -8.95 -7.33 14.69
C THR A 300 -8.91 -7.91 16.10
N ILE A 301 -9.90 -7.63 16.95
CA ILE A 301 -9.99 -8.19 18.31
C ILE A 301 -10.18 -9.71 18.25
N VAL A 302 -11.11 -10.20 17.43
CA VAL A 302 -11.34 -11.64 17.31
C VAL A 302 -10.09 -12.34 16.76
N PHE A 303 -9.41 -11.75 15.78
CA PHE A 303 -8.13 -12.25 15.27
C PHE A 303 -7.07 -12.34 16.39
N ALA A 304 -6.96 -11.33 17.25
CA ALA A 304 -5.98 -11.31 18.35
C ALA A 304 -6.09 -12.52 19.29
N PHE A 305 -7.31 -12.96 19.57
CA PHE A 305 -7.58 -14.11 20.44
C PHE A 305 -7.68 -15.44 19.69
N SER A 306 -7.63 -15.43 18.37
CA SER A 306 -7.72 -16.65 17.56
C SER A 306 -6.52 -17.56 17.79
N ARG A 307 -6.80 -18.87 17.88
CA ARG A 307 -5.81 -19.96 17.92
C ARG A 307 -5.99 -20.91 16.73
N SER A 308 -6.88 -20.58 15.82
CA SER A 308 -7.18 -21.36 14.62
C SER A 308 -6.79 -20.60 13.37
N VAL A 309 -6.03 -21.23 12.48
CA VAL A 309 -5.68 -20.65 11.18
C VAL A 309 -6.93 -20.28 10.39
N ALA A 310 -7.94 -21.14 10.38
CA ALA A 310 -9.19 -20.91 9.66
C ALA A 310 -9.95 -19.69 10.19
N LEU A 311 -10.06 -19.52 11.51
CA LEU A 311 -10.69 -18.35 12.12
C LEU A 311 -9.87 -17.09 11.85
N SER A 312 -8.56 -17.15 11.95
CA SER A 312 -7.65 -16.03 11.66
C SER A 312 -7.80 -15.57 10.22
N VAL A 313 -7.81 -16.49 9.25
CA VAL A 313 -8.05 -16.21 7.84
C VAL A 313 -9.42 -15.56 7.65
N ALA A 314 -10.49 -16.13 8.25
CA ALA A 314 -11.83 -15.56 8.15
C ALA A 314 -11.91 -14.13 8.69
N MET A 315 -11.27 -13.84 9.82
CA MET A 315 -11.26 -12.49 10.39
C MET A 315 -10.45 -11.51 9.55
N LEU A 316 -9.33 -11.95 8.97
CA LEU A 316 -8.54 -11.12 8.06
C LEU A 316 -9.26 -10.87 6.73
N LEU A 317 -10.05 -11.82 6.21
CA LEU A 317 -10.96 -11.60 5.07
C LEU A 317 -12.01 -10.53 5.40
N VAL A 318 -12.64 -10.61 6.58
CA VAL A 318 -13.63 -9.63 7.04
C VAL A 318 -12.97 -8.25 7.21
N LEU A 319 -11.76 -8.21 7.77
CA LEU A 319 -10.98 -6.99 7.94
C LEU A 319 -10.73 -6.30 6.59
N GLY A 320 -10.24 -7.03 5.59
CA GLY A 320 -10.00 -6.47 4.25
C GLY A 320 -11.29 -6.04 3.53
N ALA A 321 -12.38 -6.77 3.71
CA ALA A 321 -13.69 -6.41 3.20
C ALA A 321 -14.21 -5.10 3.83
N ALA A 322 -14.10 -4.97 5.15
CA ALA A 322 -14.49 -3.79 5.90
C ALA A 322 -13.66 -2.55 5.54
N ASP A 323 -12.33 -2.72 5.42
CA ASP A 323 -11.41 -1.68 4.98
C ASP A 323 -11.80 -1.15 3.58
N THR A 324 -12.13 -2.05 2.65
CA THR A 324 -12.56 -1.66 1.30
C THR A 324 -13.79 -0.77 1.30
N ILE A 325 -14.78 -1.03 2.15
CA ILE A 325 -15.95 -0.15 2.30
C ILE A 325 -15.51 1.24 2.75
N SER A 326 -14.63 1.33 3.75
CA SER A 326 -14.09 2.60 4.25
C SER A 326 -13.33 3.36 3.16
N VAL A 327 -12.44 2.67 2.43
CA VAL A 327 -11.65 3.24 1.33
C VAL A 327 -12.54 3.77 0.22
N VAL A 328 -13.55 3.01 -0.22
CA VAL A 328 -14.49 3.43 -1.29
C VAL A 328 -15.26 4.68 -0.86
N VAL A 329 -15.82 4.69 0.35
CA VAL A 329 -16.58 5.85 0.86
C VAL A 329 -15.68 7.06 0.97
N ARG A 330 -14.52 6.94 1.60
CA ARG A 330 -13.56 8.02 1.78
C ARG A 330 -13.08 8.59 0.44
N THR A 331 -12.65 7.73 -0.47
CA THR A 331 -12.13 8.15 -1.77
C THR A 331 -13.20 8.84 -2.59
N SER A 332 -14.44 8.32 -2.59
CA SER A 332 -15.57 8.93 -3.29
C SER A 332 -15.93 10.30 -2.72
N LEU A 333 -16.06 10.44 -1.40
CA LEU A 333 -16.34 11.73 -0.77
C LEU A 333 -15.23 12.75 -1.06
N VAL A 334 -13.96 12.34 -0.92
CA VAL A 334 -12.83 13.23 -1.19
C VAL A 334 -12.83 13.69 -2.65
N GLN A 335 -13.08 12.79 -3.61
CA GLN A 335 -13.04 13.14 -5.02
C GLN A 335 -14.23 14.00 -5.45
N LEU A 336 -15.45 13.66 -5.00
CA LEU A 336 -16.67 14.37 -5.41
C LEU A 336 -16.82 15.74 -4.73
N TRP A 337 -16.33 15.88 -3.49
CA TRP A 337 -16.45 17.13 -2.75
C TRP A 337 -15.26 18.09 -2.94
N THR A 338 -14.25 17.67 -3.73
CA THR A 338 -13.09 18.50 -4.03
C THR A 338 -13.22 19.11 -5.42
N PRO A 339 -13.17 20.47 -5.55
CA PRO A 339 -13.13 21.14 -6.84
C PRO A 339 -11.94 20.69 -7.68
N ASP A 340 -12.09 20.66 -9.00
CA ASP A 340 -11.06 20.18 -9.93
C ASP A 340 -9.70 20.85 -9.73
N ALA A 341 -9.69 22.18 -9.47
CA ALA A 341 -8.48 22.95 -9.23
C ALA A 341 -7.71 22.53 -7.94
N MET A 342 -8.38 21.87 -6.97
CA MET A 342 -7.79 21.43 -5.71
C MET A 342 -7.56 19.92 -5.65
N ARG A 343 -8.13 19.15 -6.59
CA ARG A 343 -8.15 17.69 -6.54
C ARG A 343 -6.76 17.08 -6.44
N GLY A 344 -5.79 17.58 -7.20
CA GLY A 344 -4.40 17.11 -7.14
C GLY A 344 -3.74 17.34 -5.78
N ARG A 345 -3.97 18.53 -5.18
CA ARG A 345 -3.41 18.91 -3.86
C ARG A 345 -4.00 18.07 -2.72
N VAL A 346 -5.32 17.88 -2.74
CA VAL A 346 -6.03 17.05 -1.75
C VAL A 346 -5.61 15.58 -1.85
N ASN A 347 -5.49 15.04 -3.08
CA ASN A 347 -5.03 13.65 -3.29
C ASN A 347 -3.59 13.44 -2.83
N ALA A 348 -2.70 14.41 -3.01
CA ALA A 348 -1.32 14.34 -2.51
C ALA A 348 -1.28 14.18 -0.99
N ILE A 349 -2.09 14.98 -0.27
CA ILE A 349 -2.19 14.89 1.19
C ILE A 349 -2.80 13.57 1.63
N ASN A 350 -3.90 13.14 0.98
CA ASN A 350 -4.53 11.87 1.30
C ASN A 350 -3.56 10.70 1.13
N SER A 351 -2.75 10.69 0.07
CA SER A 351 -1.72 9.67 -0.15
C SER A 351 -0.60 9.72 0.90
N LEU A 352 -0.20 10.92 1.31
CA LEU A 352 0.78 11.11 2.39
C LEU A 352 0.24 10.55 3.71
N PHE A 353 -1.01 10.84 4.07
CA PHE A 353 -1.64 10.32 5.28
C PHE A 353 -1.75 8.80 5.26
N ILE A 354 -2.19 8.20 4.14
CA ILE A 354 -2.26 6.74 3.99
C ILE A 354 -0.87 6.11 4.16
N GLY A 355 0.15 6.64 3.47
CA GLY A 355 1.52 6.11 3.59
C GLY A 355 2.06 6.21 5.01
N THR A 356 1.87 7.36 5.64
CA THR A 356 2.31 7.63 7.02
C THR A 356 1.60 6.73 8.03
N SER A 357 0.27 6.60 7.95
CA SER A 357 -0.50 5.77 8.89
C SER A 357 -0.13 4.29 8.80
N ASN A 358 0.10 3.76 7.60
CA ASN A 358 0.52 2.36 7.43
C ASN A 358 1.89 2.12 8.09
N GLN A 359 2.89 2.91 7.76
CA GLN A 359 4.26 2.68 8.22
C GLN A 359 4.44 2.98 9.72
N LEU A 360 3.83 4.07 10.21
CA LEU A 360 3.85 4.36 11.65
C LEU A 360 3.00 3.39 12.44
N GLY A 361 1.91 2.86 11.87
CA GLY A 361 1.10 1.82 12.50
C GLY A 361 1.85 0.50 12.64
N GLU A 362 2.69 0.14 11.66
CA GLU A 362 3.59 -1.02 11.79
C GLU A 362 4.59 -0.83 12.93
N PHE A 363 5.20 0.35 13.04
CA PHE A 363 6.13 0.68 14.11
C PHE A 363 5.45 0.73 15.49
N GLU A 364 4.27 1.37 15.58
CA GLU A 364 3.46 1.42 16.79
C GLU A 364 3.10 0.03 17.28
N SER A 365 2.55 -0.81 16.41
CA SER A 365 2.14 -2.18 16.73
C SER A 365 3.31 -3.06 17.16
N GLY A 366 4.47 -2.94 16.50
CA GLY A 366 5.68 -3.67 16.91
C GLY A 366 6.19 -3.23 18.27
N THR A 367 6.18 -1.92 18.55
CA THR A 367 6.58 -1.35 19.84
C THR A 367 5.62 -1.76 20.94
N LEU A 368 4.32 -1.65 20.70
CA LEU A 368 3.29 -2.04 21.67
C LEU A 368 3.38 -3.55 21.98
N ALA A 369 3.59 -4.38 20.95
CA ALA A 369 3.75 -5.82 21.13
C ALA A 369 4.97 -6.19 21.98
N ALA A 370 6.06 -5.45 21.87
CA ALA A 370 7.25 -5.64 22.71
C ALA A 370 7.00 -5.26 24.18
N LEU A 371 6.10 -4.31 24.45
CA LEU A 371 5.79 -3.82 25.79
C LEU A 371 4.74 -4.68 26.53
N VAL A 372 3.64 -5.02 25.81
CA VAL A 372 2.48 -5.67 26.45
C VAL A 372 2.19 -7.08 25.92
N GLY A 373 3.01 -7.55 25.00
CA GLY A 373 2.82 -8.83 24.32
C GLY A 373 1.93 -8.71 23.07
N GLN A 374 2.14 -9.61 22.13
CA GLN A 374 1.58 -9.54 20.77
C GLN A 374 0.05 -9.63 20.72
N VAL A 375 -0.55 -10.51 21.55
CA VAL A 375 -2.01 -10.67 21.61
C VAL A 375 -2.67 -9.42 22.17
N ALA A 376 -2.10 -8.88 23.26
CA ALA A 376 -2.62 -7.67 23.89
C ALA A 376 -2.46 -6.46 22.96
N ALA A 377 -1.34 -6.33 22.25
CA ALA A 377 -1.10 -5.25 21.31
C ALA A 377 -2.16 -5.23 20.18
N VAL A 378 -2.41 -6.36 19.54
CA VAL A 378 -3.42 -6.46 18.48
C VAL A 378 -4.83 -6.23 19.02
N ALA A 379 -5.15 -6.76 20.20
CA ALA A 379 -6.45 -6.54 20.85
C ALA A 379 -6.66 -5.05 21.19
N LEU A 380 -5.65 -4.39 21.77
CA LEU A 380 -5.66 -2.96 22.06
C LEU A 380 -5.80 -2.12 20.79
N GLY A 381 -5.14 -2.51 19.70
CA GLY A 381 -5.30 -1.88 18.40
C GLY A 381 -6.74 -1.94 17.88
N GLY A 382 -7.39 -3.10 17.98
CA GLY A 382 -8.80 -3.25 17.63
C GLY A 382 -9.74 -2.45 18.54
N VAL A 383 -9.50 -2.45 19.86
CA VAL A 383 -10.25 -1.61 20.82
C VAL A 383 -10.04 -0.13 20.53
N GLY A 384 -8.80 0.29 20.25
CA GLY A 384 -8.45 1.64 19.87
C GLY A 384 -9.18 2.08 18.59
N THR A 385 -9.24 1.23 17.58
CA THR A 385 -10.01 1.49 16.35
C THR A 385 -11.49 1.72 16.65
N ILE A 386 -12.12 0.89 17.50
CA ILE A 386 -13.53 1.09 17.90
C ILE A 386 -13.70 2.38 18.72
N ALA A 387 -12.76 2.68 19.62
CA ALA A 387 -12.78 3.91 20.41
C ALA A 387 -12.67 5.15 19.51
N VAL A 388 -11.82 5.09 18.46
CA VAL A 388 -11.74 6.14 17.43
C VAL A 388 -13.10 6.33 16.74
N VAL A 389 -13.78 5.25 16.33
CA VAL A 389 -15.12 5.36 15.71
C VAL A 389 -16.09 6.08 16.65
N LEU A 390 -16.15 5.68 17.92
CA LEU A 390 -17.03 6.31 18.91
C LEU A 390 -16.67 7.78 19.15
N LEU A 391 -15.39 8.09 19.22
CA LEU A 391 -14.92 9.46 19.39
C LEU A 391 -15.25 10.33 18.17
N TRP A 392 -15.08 9.79 16.95
CA TRP A 392 -15.37 10.51 15.69
C TRP A 392 -16.84 10.82 15.49
N THR A 393 -17.76 9.97 15.99
CA THR A 393 -19.20 10.30 15.98
C THR A 393 -19.51 11.55 16.80
N LYS A 394 -18.69 11.85 17.84
CA LYS A 394 -18.84 13.04 18.68
C LYS A 394 -18.07 14.24 18.14
N LEU A 395 -16.83 14.04 17.67
CA LEU A 395 -15.98 15.11 17.13
C LEU A 395 -16.45 15.62 15.77
N PHE A 396 -16.98 14.72 14.94
CA PHE A 396 -17.46 15.02 13.59
C PHE A 396 -18.94 14.64 13.42
N PRO A 397 -19.89 15.30 14.14
CA PRO A 397 -21.32 14.92 14.13
C PRO A 397 -21.98 15.07 12.76
N ALA A 398 -21.34 15.76 11.82
CA ALA A 398 -21.76 15.85 10.44
C ALA A 398 -21.49 14.54 9.64
N LEU A 399 -20.45 13.77 10.00
CA LEU A 399 -20.05 12.56 9.29
C LEU A 399 -21.14 11.48 9.28
N PRO A 400 -21.73 11.04 10.42
CA PRO A 400 -22.80 10.04 10.42
C PRO A 400 -24.09 10.53 9.74
N LYS A 401 -24.25 11.84 9.52
CA LYS A 401 -25.42 12.43 8.85
C LYS A 401 -25.31 12.46 7.34
N VAL A 402 -24.14 12.14 6.77
CA VAL A 402 -23.94 12.06 5.32
C VAL A 402 -24.77 10.92 4.76
N GLN A 403 -25.83 11.26 3.99
CA GLN A 403 -26.75 10.29 3.42
C GLN A 403 -26.30 9.76 2.07
N THR A 404 -25.80 10.64 1.19
CA THR A 404 -25.39 10.34 -0.18
C THR A 404 -24.00 10.87 -0.47
N PHE A 405 -23.43 10.50 -1.61
CA PHE A 405 -22.15 11.05 -2.06
C PHE A 405 -22.25 12.47 -2.61
N GLU A 406 -23.47 12.94 -2.91
CA GLU A 406 -23.70 14.30 -3.38
C GLU A 406 -23.40 15.32 -2.26
N GLN A 407 -22.81 16.42 -2.63
CA GLN A 407 -22.59 17.52 -1.68
C GLN A 407 -23.97 18.11 -1.30
N PRO A 408 -24.30 18.29 -0.01
CA PRO A 408 -25.51 19.01 0.36
C PRO A 408 -25.50 20.39 -0.32
N GLU A 409 -26.55 20.71 -1.03
CA GLU A 409 -26.76 22.07 -1.53
C GLU A 409 -26.68 23.03 -0.35
N ARG A 410 -25.93 24.12 -0.52
CA ARG A 410 -25.72 25.15 0.52
C ARG A 410 -26.97 25.98 0.72
#